data_a78618153502d0c6c2f3d35344c8b0a9
#
_entry.id   a78618153502d0c6c2f3d35344c8b0a9
#
_cell.length_a   1.000
_cell.length_b   1.000
_cell.length_c   1.000
_cell.angle_alpha   90.00
_cell.angle_beta   90.00
_cell.angle_gamma   90.00
#
_symmetry.space_group_name_H-M   'P 1'
#
loop_
_entity.id
_entity.type
_entity.pdbx_description
1 polymer ?
#
loop_
_entity_poly.entity_id
_entity_poly.type
_entity_poly.pdbx_seq_one_letter_code
_entity_poly.pdbx_strand_id
1 'polypeptide(L)'
;MLTENFSSIELGDAAAYAPYFRALPLHAADYTFTNLWGWGTHYNLEWRTAHGLCWIRQKRNDLPVERLWAPVGDWYAADWAAMPELVPGTTILRAPEPLCELLLERLPGRVAIEETPGQWEYLYTQEALSTLAGNKLHKKKNHVNGYMKAYGEDYRTLNGEIMPQVLALQDDWCKWRECEKSASLLAESDVVCSVLRNWDALPGLIGGTLYAGEEMAAFAVGEPLDDQTIVVHFEKGRPEYRGVYQAIN
;
A
#
# COMPACT_ATOMS: atom_id res chain seq x y z
N MET A 1 -21.67 -17.34 -13.95
CA MET A 1 -20.61 -17.89 -13.08
C MET A 1 -19.37 -17.02 -13.28
N LEU A 2 -18.95 -16.33 -12.23
CA LEU A 2 -17.82 -15.37 -12.26
C LEU A 2 -16.42 -16.04 -12.22
N THR A 3 -16.37 -17.35 -12.31
CA THR A 3 -15.15 -18.14 -12.09
C THR A 3 -14.21 -18.23 -13.29
N GLU A 4 -14.58 -17.71 -14.44
CA GLU A 4 -13.79 -17.84 -15.64
C GLU A 4 -12.92 -16.61 -15.86
N ASN A 5 -11.59 -16.83 -15.99
CA ASN A 5 -10.56 -15.90 -16.45
C ASN A 5 -9.91 -14.94 -15.42
N PHE A 6 -9.99 -15.18 -14.11
CA PHE A 6 -9.07 -14.53 -13.17
C PHE A 6 -7.73 -15.27 -13.15
N SER A 7 -6.63 -14.53 -13.14
CA SER A 7 -5.26 -15.03 -13.02
C SER A 7 -4.53 -14.39 -11.85
N SER A 8 -3.49 -15.05 -11.35
CA SER A 8 -2.57 -14.46 -10.36
C SER A 8 -1.98 -13.16 -10.89
N ILE A 9 -1.63 -12.27 -9.97
CA ILE A 9 -0.98 -11.00 -10.30
C ILE A 9 0.53 -11.25 -10.38
N GLU A 10 1.07 -11.20 -11.59
CA GLU A 10 2.49 -11.44 -11.84
C GLU A 10 3.25 -10.11 -11.99
N LEU A 11 4.54 -10.09 -11.67
CA LEU A 11 5.36 -8.88 -11.76
C LEU A 11 5.34 -8.23 -13.16
N GLY A 12 5.26 -9.06 -14.20
CA GLY A 12 5.16 -8.62 -15.59
C GLY A 12 3.85 -7.89 -15.95
N ASP A 13 2.85 -7.95 -15.10
CA ASP A 13 1.53 -7.35 -15.37
C ASP A 13 1.48 -5.83 -15.14
N ALA A 14 2.54 -5.25 -14.55
CA ALA A 14 2.59 -3.84 -14.18
C ALA A 14 2.23 -2.90 -15.36
N ALA A 15 2.77 -3.18 -16.55
CA ALA A 15 2.50 -2.36 -17.73
C ALA A 15 1.05 -2.46 -18.22
N ALA A 16 0.44 -3.65 -18.12
CA ALA A 16 -0.96 -3.89 -18.50
C ALA A 16 -1.93 -3.27 -17.48
N TYR A 17 -1.54 -3.23 -16.21
CA TYR A 17 -2.31 -2.64 -15.12
C TYR A 17 -2.29 -1.11 -15.12
N ALA A 18 -1.15 -0.49 -15.44
CA ALA A 18 -0.92 0.95 -15.33
C ALA A 18 -1.99 1.86 -15.97
N PRO A 19 -2.59 1.55 -17.16
CA PRO A 19 -3.66 2.36 -17.72
C PRO A 19 -4.91 2.45 -16.84
N TYR A 20 -5.26 1.36 -16.16
CA TYR A 20 -6.41 1.32 -15.25
C TYR A 20 -6.14 2.14 -13.99
N PHE A 21 -4.95 2.01 -13.41
CA PHE A 21 -4.55 2.82 -12.26
C PHE A 21 -4.59 4.32 -12.57
N ARG A 22 -4.05 4.75 -13.71
CA ARG A 22 -4.09 6.16 -14.14
C ARG A 22 -5.50 6.71 -14.40
N ALA A 23 -6.46 5.85 -14.71
CA ALA A 23 -7.84 6.25 -14.96
C ALA A 23 -8.70 6.33 -13.68
N LEU A 24 -8.14 5.99 -12.51
CA LEU A 24 -8.86 6.09 -11.24
C LEU A 24 -9.21 7.54 -10.91
N PRO A 25 -10.46 7.82 -10.51
CA PRO A 25 -10.85 9.14 -10.00
C PRO A 25 -10.22 9.47 -8.64
N LEU A 26 -9.89 8.45 -7.86
CA LEU A 26 -9.22 8.56 -6.56
C LEU A 26 -8.17 7.45 -6.43
N HIS A 27 -6.94 7.82 -6.15
CA HIS A 27 -5.86 6.90 -5.88
C HIS A 27 -5.74 6.62 -4.38
N ALA A 28 -5.51 5.37 -4.03
CA ALA A 28 -5.27 4.88 -2.68
C ALA A 28 -4.15 3.85 -2.68
N ALA A 29 -3.50 3.63 -1.53
CA ALA A 29 -2.40 2.68 -1.40
C ALA A 29 -2.78 1.27 -1.88
N ASP A 30 -3.98 0.83 -1.55
CA ASP A 30 -4.50 -0.49 -1.92
C ASP A 30 -4.54 -0.76 -3.43
N TYR A 31 -4.57 0.28 -4.25
CA TYR A 31 -4.65 0.17 -5.71
C TYR A 31 -3.29 0.24 -6.40
N THR A 32 -2.21 0.53 -5.69
CA THR A 32 -0.89 0.53 -6.30
C THR A 32 -0.52 -0.89 -6.76
N PHE A 33 0.20 -0.98 -7.89
CA PHE A 33 0.65 -2.29 -8.37
C PHE A 33 1.58 -2.97 -7.37
N THR A 34 2.41 -2.20 -6.69
CA THR A 34 3.29 -2.67 -5.62
C THR A 34 2.52 -3.39 -4.51
N ASN A 35 1.41 -2.82 -4.04
CA ASN A 35 0.57 -3.47 -3.02
C ASN A 35 -0.16 -4.69 -3.57
N LEU A 36 -0.78 -4.58 -4.74
CA LEU A 36 -1.53 -5.69 -5.33
C LEU A 36 -0.64 -6.90 -5.59
N TRP A 37 0.55 -6.69 -6.16
CA TRP A 37 1.51 -7.75 -6.42
C TRP A 37 2.14 -8.26 -5.13
N GLY A 38 2.62 -7.35 -4.27
CA GLY A 38 3.33 -7.72 -3.03
C GLY A 38 2.45 -8.55 -2.09
N TRP A 39 1.20 -8.16 -1.90
CA TRP A 39 0.24 -8.86 -1.05
C TRP A 39 -0.54 -9.96 -1.78
N GLY A 40 -0.36 -10.10 -3.09
CA GLY A 40 -1.13 -10.99 -3.96
C GLY A 40 -1.21 -12.42 -3.43
N THR A 41 -0.08 -12.99 -3.05
CA THR A 41 0.00 -14.35 -2.51
C THR A 41 -0.68 -14.48 -1.14
N HIS A 42 -0.47 -13.53 -0.23
CA HIS A 42 -1.00 -13.58 1.13
C HIS A 42 -2.51 -13.42 1.19
N TYR A 43 -3.06 -12.55 0.33
CA TYR A 43 -4.50 -12.36 0.22
C TYR A 43 -5.17 -13.25 -0.83
N ASN A 44 -4.41 -14.09 -1.55
CA ASN A 44 -4.88 -14.87 -2.70
C ASN A 44 -5.60 -13.97 -3.71
N LEU A 45 -4.93 -12.88 -4.13
CA LEU A 45 -5.47 -11.96 -5.11
C LEU A 45 -5.29 -12.52 -6.51
N GLU A 46 -6.35 -12.41 -7.28
CA GLU A 46 -6.38 -12.69 -8.70
C GLU A 46 -7.00 -11.48 -9.41
N TRP A 47 -6.64 -11.27 -10.65
CA TRP A 47 -7.13 -10.14 -11.42
C TRP A 47 -7.63 -10.54 -12.79
N ARG A 48 -8.47 -9.69 -13.38
CA ARG A 48 -8.86 -9.72 -14.80
C ARG A 48 -9.29 -8.36 -15.25
N THR A 49 -9.29 -8.12 -16.55
CA THR A 49 -9.85 -6.92 -17.15
C THR A 49 -11.19 -7.23 -17.83
N ALA A 50 -12.21 -6.45 -17.53
CA ALA A 50 -13.51 -6.57 -18.16
C ALA A 50 -14.27 -5.24 -18.04
N HIS A 51 -15.06 -4.91 -19.06
CA HIS A 51 -15.93 -3.73 -19.07
C HIS A 51 -15.22 -2.40 -18.75
N GLY A 52 -13.97 -2.25 -19.22
CA GLY A 52 -13.17 -1.05 -19.00
C GLY A 52 -12.54 -0.93 -17.61
N LEU A 53 -12.71 -1.92 -16.75
CA LEU A 53 -12.18 -1.97 -15.39
C LEU A 53 -11.24 -3.17 -15.21
N CYS A 54 -10.31 -3.02 -14.26
CA CYS A 54 -9.51 -4.10 -13.72
C CYS A 54 -10.18 -4.59 -12.43
N TRP A 55 -10.68 -5.81 -12.46
CA TRP A 55 -11.34 -6.48 -11.35
C TRP A 55 -10.33 -7.28 -10.55
N ILE A 56 -10.34 -7.11 -9.23
CA ILE A 56 -9.45 -7.80 -8.29
C ILE A 56 -10.31 -8.67 -7.40
N ARG A 57 -10.07 -9.98 -7.42
CA ARG A 57 -10.77 -10.96 -6.61
C ARG A 57 -9.87 -11.43 -5.48
N GLN A 58 -10.38 -11.40 -4.25
CA GLN A 58 -9.76 -12.11 -3.14
C GLN A 58 -10.37 -13.51 -3.04
N LYS A 59 -9.63 -14.51 -3.51
CA LYS A 59 -10.10 -15.88 -3.50
C LYS A 59 -10.14 -16.46 -2.10
N ARG A 60 -11.31 -16.89 -1.67
CA ARG A 60 -11.53 -17.56 -0.40
C ARG A 60 -12.36 -18.82 -0.58
N ASN A 61 -11.75 -19.96 -0.28
CA ASN A 61 -12.40 -21.27 -0.43
C ASN A 61 -13.44 -21.57 0.66
N ASP A 62 -13.43 -20.79 1.74
CA ASP A 62 -14.31 -20.94 2.92
C ASP A 62 -15.59 -20.08 2.87
N LEU A 63 -15.73 -19.25 1.81
CA LEU A 63 -16.88 -18.37 1.66
C LEU A 63 -17.70 -18.71 0.42
N PRO A 64 -19.03 -18.70 0.51
CA PRO A 64 -19.92 -19.03 -0.61
C PRO A 64 -20.10 -17.86 -1.60
N VAL A 65 -19.59 -16.68 -1.27
CA VAL A 65 -19.74 -15.46 -2.08
C VAL A 65 -18.40 -14.90 -2.53
N GLU A 66 -18.39 -14.31 -3.72
CA GLU A 66 -17.20 -13.65 -4.24
C GLU A 66 -16.89 -12.38 -3.43
N ARG A 67 -15.62 -12.21 -3.12
CA ARG A 67 -15.06 -11.02 -2.54
C ARG A 67 -14.21 -10.31 -3.57
N LEU A 68 -14.69 -9.16 -4.01
CA LEU A 68 -13.96 -8.28 -4.90
C LEU A 68 -13.38 -7.12 -4.09
N TRP A 69 -12.20 -6.67 -4.46
CA TRP A 69 -11.77 -5.34 -4.06
C TRP A 69 -12.40 -4.32 -4.98
N ALA A 70 -12.42 -3.04 -4.60
CA ALA A 70 -12.91 -2.01 -5.49
C ALA A 70 -12.16 -2.10 -6.83
N PRO A 71 -12.89 -2.19 -7.95
CA PRO A 71 -12.26 -2.33 -9.26
C PRO A 71 -11.49 -1.07 -9.63
N VAL A 72 -10.42 -1.25 -10.38
CA VAL A 72 -9.51 -0.17 -10.77
C VAL A 72 -9.80 0.27 -12.20
N GLY A 73 -9.95 1.58 -12.40
CA GLY A 73 -10.26 2.18 -13.70
C GLY A 73 -11.20 3.36 -13.59
N ASP A 74 -11.74 3.82 -14.71
CA ASP A 74 -12.70 4.94 -14.73
C ASP A 74 -14.09 4.49 -14.26
N TRP A 75 -14.39 4.73 -13.00
CA TRP A 75 -15.66 4.36 -12.38
C TRP A 75 -16.87 5.08 -13.00
N TYR A 76 -16.67 6.30 -13.50
CA TYR A 76 -17.75 7.12 -14.05
C TYR A 76 -18.14 6.70 -15.47
N ALA A 77 -17.19 6.12 -16.22
CA ALA A 77 -17.45 5.56 -17.55
C ALA A 77 -18.11 4.17 -17.51
N ALA A 78 -18.12 3.50 -16.35
CA ALA A 78 -18.63 2.14 -16.22
C ALA A 78 -20.16 2.07 -16.19
N ASP A 79 -20.73 1.08 -16.90
CA ASP A 79 -22.18 0.77 -16.81
C ASP A 79 -22.43 -0.22 -15.65
N TRP A 80 -22.51 0.31 -14.44
CA TRP A 80 -22.69 -0.47 -13.23
C TRP A 80 -23.95 -1.34 -13.22
N ALA A 81 -25.02 -0.91 -13.89
CA ALA A 81 -26.28 -1.66 -13.92
C ALA A 81 -26.17 -2.95 -14.75
N ALA A 82 -25.29 -2.98 -15.73
CA ALA A 82 -25.06 -4.10 -16.62
C ALA A 82 -23.88 -5.01 -16.20
N MET A 83 -23.20 -4.70 -15.07
CA MET A 83 -22.03 -5.45 -14.63
C MET A 83 -22.39 -6.89 -14.15
N PRO A 84 -21.92 -7.92 -14.84
CA PRO A 84 -22.18 -9.31 -14.45
C PRO A 84 -21.44 -9.72 -13.17
N GLU A 85 -20.44 -8.93 -12.75
CA GLU A 85 -19.68 -9.09 -11.50
C GLU A 85 -20.54 -8.78 -10.26
N LEU A 86 -21.59 -7.98 -10.42
CA LEU A 86 -22.42 -7.51 -9.30
C LEU A 86 -23.67 -8.38 -9.11
N VAL A 87 -23.45 -9.65 -8.81
CA VAL A 87 -24.54 -10.57 -8.45
C VAL A 87 -24.98 -10.34 -6.98
N PRO A 88 -26.23 -10.72 -6.61
CA PRO A 88 -26.67 -10.65 -5.23
C PRO A 88 -25.72 -11.38 -4.28
N GLY A 89 -25.30 -10.71 -3.20
CA GLY A 89 -24.34 -11.23 -2.23
C GLY A 89 -22.87 -10.92 -2.54
N THR A 90 -22.53 -10.32 -3.70
CA THR A 90 -21.17 -9.83 -3.96
C THR A 90 -20.78 -8.80 -2.90
N THR A 91 -19.60 -8.95 -2.34
CA THR A 91 -19.00 -7.98 -1.42
C THR A 91 -17.85 -7.28 -2.14
N ILE A 92 -17.90 -5.93 -2.18
CA ILE A 92 -16.78 -5.10 -2.64
C ILE A 92 -16.07 -4.57 -1.40
N LEU A 93 -14.80 -4.91 -1.26
CA LEU A 93 -13.93 -4.48 -0.16
C LEU A 93 -13.11 -3.25 -0.57
N ARG A 94 -12.69 -2.47 0.42
CA ARG A 94 -11.79 -1.33 0.23
C ARG A 94 -12.33 -0.30 -0.75
N ALA A 95 -13.65 -0.20 -0.86
CA ALA A 95 -14.30 0.80 -1.69
C ALA A 95 -14.18 2.18 -1.03
N PRO A 96 -13.56 3.18 -1.69
CA PRO A 96 -13.51 4.52 -1.16
C PRO A 96 -14.86 5.22 -1.28
N GLU A 97 -15.07 6.25 -0.47
CA GLU A 97 -16.33 6.97 -0.38
C GLU A 97 -16.90 7.40 -1.76
N PRO A 98 -16.11 7.98 -2.70
CA PRO A 98 -16.65 8.34 -4.02
C PRO A 98 -17.19 7.17 -4.83
N LEU A 99 -16.59 5.98 -4.72
CA LEU A 99 -17.14 4.78 -5.36
C LEU A 99 -18.41 4.32 -4.67
N CYS A 100 -18.47 4.38 -3.33
CA CYS A 100 -19.66 4.04 -2.57
C CYS A 100 -20.85 4.93 -2.95
N GLU A 101 -20.65 6.24 -3.02
CA GLU A 101 -21.66 7.21 -3.44
C GLU A 101 -22.14 6.93 -4.88
N LEU A 102 -21.21 6.69 -5.80
CA LEU A 102 -21.53 6.35 -7.19
C LEU A 102 -22.37 5.06 -7.29
N LEU A 103 -22.01 4.02 -6.54
CA LEU A 103 -22.76 2.76 -6.54
C LEU A 103 -24.16 2.92 -5.94
N LEU A 104 -24.34 3.73 -4.90
CA LEU A 104 -25.67 4.06 -4.35
C LEU A 104 -26.54 4.79 -5.38
N GLU A 105 -25.97 5.72 -6.13
CA GLU A 105 -26.65 6.45 -7.20
C GLU A 105 -27.05 5.52 -8.38
N ARG A 106 -26.10 4.72 -8.85
CA ARG A 106 -26.26 3.89 -10.06
C ARG A 106 -27.07 2.62 -9.83
N LEU A 107 -27.11 2.13 -8.58
CA LEU A 107 -27.76 0.88 -8.19
C LEU A 107 -28.73 1.09 -7.01
N PRO A 108 -29.74 1.95 -7.15
CA PRO A 108 -30.64 2.31 -6.04
C PRO A 108 -31.34 1.08 -5.46
N GLY A 109 -31.28 0.94 -4.14
CA GLY A 109 -31.91 -0.17 -3.40
C GLY A 109 -31.22 -1.53 -3.55
N ARG A 110 -30.07 -1.59 -4.26
CA ARG A 110 -29.30 -2.83 -4.48
C ARG A 110 -28.02 -2.89 -3.67
N VAL A 111 -27.56 -1.77 -3.12
CA VAL A 111 -26.28 -1.63 -2.42
C VAL A 111 -26.51 -1.27 -0.97
N ALA A 112 -25.76 -1.90 -0.07
CA ALA A 112 -25.61 -1.52 1.33
C ALA A 112 -24.13 -1.21 1.61
N ILE A 113 -23.87 -0.13 2.34
CA ILE A 113 -22.51 0.30 2.68
C ILE A 113 -22.26 0.00 4.16
N GLU A 114 -21.09 -0.55 4.45
CA GLU A 114 -20.58 -0.78 5.80
C GLU A 114 -19.19 -0.12 5.93
N GLU A 115 -19.05 0.78 6.89
CA GLU A 115 -17.77 1.42 7.17
C GLU A 115 -16.80 0.46 7.86
N THR A 116 -15.55 0.48 7.41
CA THR A 116 -14.46 -0.32 7.99
C THR A 116 -13.30 0.58 8.43
N PRO A 117 -13.42 1.30 9.58
CA PRO A 117 -12.41 2.30 10.00
C PRO A 117 -10.99 1.75 10.13
N GLY A 118 -10.83 0.45 10.37
CA GLY A 118 -9.53 -0.21 10.42
C GLY A 118 -8.79 -0.29 9.07
N GLN A 119 -9.47 0.08 7.97
CA GLN A 119 -8.90 0.14 6.62
C GLN A 119 -8.73 1.57 6.10
N TRP A 120 -8.99 2.58 6.94
CA TRP A 120 -8.80 3.97 6.55
C TRP A 120 -7.32 4.32 6.49
N GLU A 121 -6.97 5.13 5.50
CA GLU A 121 -5.61 5.63 5.33
C GLU A 121 -5.40 6.91 6.14
N TYR A 122 -4.17 7.12 6.59
CA TYR A 122 -3.75 8.37 7.22
C TYR A 122 -3.22 9.31 6.15
N LEU A 123 -3.88 10.46 5.98
CA LEU A 123 -3.45 11.49 5.05
C LEU A 123 -2.86 12.69 5.83
N TYR A 124 -1.65 13.07 5.45
CA TYR A 124 -0.96 14.23 6.00
C TYR A 124 -0.53 15.15 4.87
N THR A 125 -0.56 16.47 5.10
CA THR A 125 0.09 17.39 4.18
C THR A 125 1.61 17.33 4.35
N GLN A 126 2.35 17.53 3.28
CA GLN A 126 3.81 17.63 3.32
C GLN A 126 4.27 18.75 4.29
N GLU A 127 3.56 19.88 4.34
CA GLU A 127 3.81 20.95 5.29
C GLU A 127 3.67 20.48 6.75
N ALA A 128 2.62 19.71 7.06
CA ALA A 128 2.41 19.19 8.42
C ALA A 128 3.53 18.25 8.86
N LEU A 129 4.02 17.39 7.98
CA LEU A 129 5.10 16.45 8.29
C LEU A 129 6.46 17.14 8.36
N SER A 130 6.77 18.07 7.45
CA SER A 130 8.07 18.76 7.42
C SER A 130 8.25 19.75 8.56
N THR A 131 7.18 20.46 8.98
CA THR A 131 7.28 21.44 10.06
C THR A 131 6.99 20.87 11.44
N LEU A 132 6.19 19.81 11.51
CA LEU A 132 5.63 19.22 12.73
C LEU A 132 5.05 20.31 13.66
N ALA A 133 4.35 21.29 13.07
CA ALA A 133 3.79 22.43 13.77
C ALA A 133 2.53 22.04 14.56
N GLY A 134 2.28 22.75 15.65
CA GLY A 134 1.09 22.62 16.48
C GLY A 134 1.17 21.54 17.56
N ASN A 135 0.23 21.64 18.51
CA ASN A 135 0.24 20.80 19.73
C ASN A 135 0.11 19.30 19.44
N LYS A 136 -0.63 18.91 18.38
CA LYS A 136 -0.84 17.49 18.02
C LYS A 136 0.46 16.80 17.60
N LEU A 137 1.38 17.52 16.97
CA LEU A 137 2.63 16.98 16.44
C LEU A 137 3.86 17.30 17.33
N HIS A 138 3.69 18.06 18.39
CA HIS A 138 4.80 18.48 19.28
C HIS A 138 5.63 17.31 19.82
N LYS A 139 4.99 16.19 20.20
CA LYS A 139 5.73 15.00 20.66
C LYS A 139 6.57 14.39 19.53
N LYS A 140 6.04 14.34 18.29
CA LYS A 140 6.78 13.85 17.13
C LYS A 140 7.98 14.75 16.83
N LYS A 141 7.78 16.09 16.87
CA LYS A 141 8.88 17.07 16.71
C LYS A 141 10.00 16.88 17.73
N ASN A 142 9.66 16.61 18.98
CA ASN A 142 10.66 16.34 20.01
C ASN A 142 11.45 15.06 19.73
N HIS A 143 10.83 14.02 19.17
CA HIS A 143 11.52 12.80 18.76
C HIS A 143 12.49 13.07 17.61
N VAL A 144 12.04 13.78 16.56
CA VAL A 144 12.90 14.18 15.44
C VAL A 144 14.10 15.01 15.92
N ASN A 145 13.85 16.08 16.71
CA ASN A 145 14.91 16.91 17.24
C ASN A 145 15.89 16.11 18.12
N GLY A 146 15.39 15.16 18.90
CA GLY A 146 16.21 14.29 19.72
C GLY A 146 17.11 13.38 18.88
N TYR A 147 16.57 12.80 17.81
CA TYR A 147 17.32 12.00 16.84
C TYR A 147 18.41 12.82 16.17
N MET A 148 18.04 13.94 15.55
CA MET A 148 18.97 14.84 14.84
C MET A 148 20.11 15.32 15.73
N LYS A 149 19.81 15.65 17.00
CA LYS A 149 20.83 16.07 17.98
C LYS A 149 21.80 14.95 18.34
N ALA A 150 21.31 13.71 18.42
CA ALA A 150 22.12 12.56 18.87
C ALA A 150 22.93 11.93 17.73
N TYR A 151 22.36 11.89 16.50
CA TYR A 151 22.89 11.08 15.40
C TYR A 151 23.15 11.86 14.11
N GLY A 152 22.63 13.09 13.99
CA GLY A 152 22.80 13.92 12.77
C GLY A 152 21.68 13.72 11.74
N GLU A 153 21.92 14.24 10.52
CA GLU A 153 20.97 14.31 9.40
C GLU A 153 21.50 13.60 8.15
N ASP A 154 22.14 12.45 8.32
CA ASP A 154 22.68 11.70 7.17
C ASP A 154 21.55 10.93 6.45
N TYR A 155 20.83 11.64 5.58
CA TYR A 155 19.82 11.06 4.71
C TYR A 155 20.44 10.72 3.35
N ARG A 156 20.13 9.51 2.85
CA ARG A 156 20.56 9.05 1.53
C ARG A 156 19.38 8.46 0.77
N THR A 157 19.33 8.74 -0.55
CA THR A 157 18.32 8.13 -1.42
C THR A 157 18.56 6.62 -1.54
N LEU A 158 17.50 5.85 -1.41
CA LEU A 158 17.52 4.41 -1.59
C LEU A 158 17.71 4.08 -3.08
N ASN A 159 18.61 3.18 -3.38
CA ASN A 159 18.90 2.69 -4.73
C ASN A 159 19.39 1.24 -4.69
N GLY A 160 19.58 0.62 -5.85
CA GLY A 160 20.01 -0.78 -5.95
C GLY A 160 21.35 -1.11 -5.28
N GLU A 161 22.28 -0.14 -5.18
CA GLU A 161 23.62 -0.37 -4.61
C GLU A 161 23.56 -0.63 -3.10
N ILE A 162 22.65 0.06 -2.38
CA ILE A 162 22.50 -0.10 -0.93
C ILE A 162 21.45 -1.16 -0.56
N MET A 163 20.81 -1.77 -1.54
CA MET A 163 19.75 -2.77 -1.29
C MET A 163 20.16 -3.93 -0.37
N PRO A 164 21.39 -4.47 -0.44
CA PRO A 164 21.84 -5.49 0.52
C PRO A 164 21.80 -5.01 1.98
N GLN A 165 22.11 -3.72 2.25
CA GLN A 165 22.05 -3.14 3.59
C GLN A 165 20.61 -2.96 4.06
N VAL A 166 19.70 -2.56 3.14
CA VAL A 166 18.26 -2.39 3.42
C VAL A 166 17.64 -3.75 3.79
N LEU A 167 17.95 -4.80 3.02
CA LEU A 167 17.50 -6.16 3.31
C LEU A 167 18.05 -6.68 4.64
N ALA A 168 19.31 -6.38 4.97
CA ALA A 168 19.91 -6.76 6.26
C ALA A 168 19.20 -6.06 7.43
N LEU A 169 18.85 -4.76 7.29
CA LEU A 169 18.06 -4.05 8.30
C LEU A 169 16.68 -4.67 8.46
N GLN A 170 16.00 -5.05 7.37
CA GLN A 170 14.72 -5.74 7.42
C GLN A 170 14.80 -7.08 8.16
N ASP A 171 15.84 -7.88 7.89
CA ASP A 171 16.06 -9.13 8.59
C ASP A 171 16.30 -8.92 10.10
N ASP A 172 17.11 -7.93 10.48
CA ASP A 172 17.34 -7.57 11.87
C ASP A 172 16.05 -7.07 12.53
N TRP A 173 15.29 -6.20 11.84
CA TRP A 173 14.01 -5.73 12.34
C TRP A 173 13.06 -6.90 12.63
N CYS A 174 13.03 -7.89 11.75
CA CYS A 174 12.19 -9.07 11.91
C CYS A 174 12.62 -9.93 13.11
N LYS A 175 13.94 -10.05 13.37
CA LYS A 175 14.45 -10.72 14.58
C LYS A 175 14.02 -9.98 15.85
N TRP A 176 14.15 -8.66 15.91
CA TRP A 176 13.74 -7.85 17.07
C TRP A 176 12.22 -7.91 17.32
N ARG A 177 11.43 -7.97 16.26
CA ARG A 177 9.97 -8.06 16.35
C ARG A 177 9.46 -9.48 16.51
N GLU A 178 10.36 -10.48 16.52
CA GLU A 178 10.01 -11.89 16.59
C GLU A 178 8.93 -12.26 15.54
N CYS A 179 9.14 -11.86 14.27
CA CYS A 179 8.15 -12.02 13.19
C CYS A 179 7.64 -13.47 13.09
N GLU A 180 8.50 -14.45 13.35
CA GLU A 180 8.16 -15.87 13.35
C GLU A 180 7.04 -16.27 14.34
N LYS A 181 6.80 -15.43 15.36
CA LYS A 181 5.73 -15.63 16.34
C LYS A 181 4.41 -14.97 15.94
N SER A 182 4.37 -14.24 14.80
CA SER A 182 3.20 -13.51 14.33
C SER A 182 3.01 -13.70 12.84
N ALA A 183 1.97 -14.42 12.43
CA ALA A 183 1.68 -14.66 11.02
C ALA A 183 1.55 -13.37 10.21
N SER A 184 0.99 -12.30 10.79
CA SER A 184 0.86 -11.00 10.11
C SER A 184 2.19 -10.29 9.91
N LEU A 185 3.09 -10.31 10.92
CA LEU A 185 4.42 -9.72 10.79
C LEU A 185 5.31 -10.51 9.84
N LEU A 186 5.16 -11.84 9.83
CA LEU A 186 5.88 -12.68 8.88
C LEU A 186 5.43 -12.39 7.45
N ALA A 187 4.12 -12.34 7.21
CA ALA A 187 3.55 -11.97 5.91
C ALA A 187 4.03 -10.58 5.45
N GLU A 188 4.01 -9.58 6.34
CA GLU A 188 4.55 -8.24 6.04
C GLU A 188 6.03 -8.30 5.67
N SER A 189 6.84 -9.05 6.43
CA SER A 189 8.27 -9.22 6.15
C SER A 189 8.51 -9.84 4.78
N ASP A 190 7.75 -10.86 4.41
CA ASP A 190 7.82 -11.50 3.09
C ASP A 190 7.52 -10.51 1.97
N VAL A 191 6.46 -9.69 2.15
CA VAL A 191 6.10 -8.64 1.18
C VAL A 191 7.21 -7.60 1.05
N VAL A 192 7.70 -7.06 2.17
CA VAL A 192 8.80 -6.07 2.19
C VAL A 192 10.02 -6.63 1.46
N CYS A 193 10.45 -7.83 1.80
CA CYS A 193 11.60 -8.48 1.16
C CYS A 193 11.37 -8.72 -0.33
N SER A 194 10.16 -9.11 -0.73
CA SER A 194 9.82 -9.32 -2.15
C SER A 194 9.86 -8.02 -2.93
N VAL A 195 9.31 -6.93 -2.41
CA VAL A 195 9.35 -5.60 -3.03
C VAL A 195 10.79 -5.10 -3.16
N LEU A 196 11.58 -5.20 -2.09
CA LEU A 196 12.98 -4.76 -2.10
C LEU A 196 13.84 -5.54 -3.10
N ARG A 197 13.66 -6.87 -3.21
CA ARG A 197 14.40 -7.70 -4.18
C ARG A 197 14.01 -7.44 -5.62
N ASN A 198 12.82 -6.91 -5.87
CA ASN A 198 12.31 -6.59 -7.21
C ASN A 198 12.22 -5.08 -7.46
N TRP A 199 13.03 -4.29 -6.74
CA TRP A 199 13.03 -2.84 -6.78
C TRP A 199 13.04 -2.25 -8.19
N ASP A 200 13.95 -2.70 -9.03
CA ASP A 200 14.10 -2.19 -10.40
C ASP A 200 12.98 -2.62 -11.36
N ALA A 201 12.25 -3.65 -11.01
CA ALA A 201 11.13 -4.18 -11.82
C ALA A 201 9.77 -3.60 -11.41
N LEU A 202 9.67 -2.98 -10.23
CA LEU A 202 8.46 -2.31 -9.77
C LEU A 202 8.49 -0.83 -10.16
N PRO A 203 7.52 -0.35 -10.96
CA PRO A 203 7.55 0.99 -11.49
C PRO A 203 7.26 2.04 -10.41
N GLY A 204 8.07 3.10 -10.39
CA GLY A 204 7.78 4.29 -9.60
C GLY A 204 8.21 4.24 -8.14
N LEU A 205 8.84 3.16 -7.66
CA LEU A 205 9.33 3.10 -6.29
C LEU A 205 10.36 4.20 -6.00
N ILE A 206 10.18 4.86 -4.89
CA ILE A 206 11.12 5.81 -4.30
C ILE A 206 11.41 5.39 -2.85
N GLY A 207 12.55 5.81 -2.34
CA GLY A 207 12.89 5.50 -0.95
C GLY A 207 14.03 6.33 -0.41
N GLY A 208 14.13 6.33 0.89
CA GLY A 208 15.17 7.00 1.64
C GLY A 208 15.69 6.16 2.80
N THR A 209 16.88 6.49 3.22
CA THR A 209 17.55 5.86 4.35
C THR A 209 18.14 6.91 5.27
N LEU A 210 18.17 6.64 6.55
CA LEU A 210 18.88 7.43 7.55
C LEU A 210 20.06 6.63 8.09
N TYR A 211 21.19 7.31 8.23
CA TYR A 211 22.38 6.75 8.83
C TYR A 211 22.71 7.43 10.17
N ALA A 212 23.24 6.65 11.10
CA ALA A 212 23.84 7.11 12.35
C ALA A 212 25.32 6.68 12.34
N GLY A 213 26.20 7.59 11.94
CA GLY A 213 27.57 7.27 11.59
C GLY A 213 27.65 6.38 10.34
N GLU A 214 28.24 5.20 10.45
CA GLU A 214 28.34 4.25 9.31
C GLU A 214 27.18 3.25 9.25
N GLU A 215 26.31 3.21 10.24
CA GLU A 215 25.22 2.24 10.33
C GLU A 215 23.92 2.82 9.79
N MET A 216 23.23 2.04 8.92
CA MET A 216 21.88 2.37 8.48
C MET A 216 20.91 2.22 9.65
N ALA A 217 20.33 3.33 10.08
CA ALA A 217 19.40 3.40 11.22
C ALA A 217 17.93 3.14 10.81
N ALA A 218 17.54 3.54 9.60
CA ALA A 218 16.18 3.32 9.09
C ALA A 218 16.13 3.39 7.57
N PHE A 219 15.04 2.83 7.01
CA PHE A 219 14.64 3.07 5.63
C PHE A 219 13.13 3.28 5.53
N ALA A 220 12.71 3.98 4.47
CA ALA A 220 11.33 4.12 4.04
C ALA A 220 11.22 3.85 2.54
N VAL A 221 10.11 3.24 2.12
CA VAL A 221 9.78 2.94 0.73
C VAL A 221 8.40 3.45 0.44
N GLY A 222 8.23 4.13 -0.68
CA GLY A 222 6.97 4.65 -1.16
C GLY A 222 6.94 4.74 -2.68
N GLU A 223 5.83 5.25 -3.19
CA GLU A 223 5.67 5.58 -4.62
C GLU A 223 4.68 6.75 -4.79
N PRO A 224 4.75 7.53 -5.88
CA PRO A 224 3.73 8.50 -6.20
C PRO A 224 2.38 7.80 -6.48
N LEU A 225 1.31 8.28 -5.86
CA LEU A 225 -0.06 7.92 -6.21
C LEU A 225 -0.56 8.77 -7.39
N ASP A 226 -0.23 10.04 -7.36
CA ASP A 226 -0.53 11.05 -8.37
C ASP A 226 0.53 12.17 -8.33
N ASP A 227 0.27 13.28 -9.04
CA ASP A 227 1.19 14.43 -9.13
C ASP A 227 1.40 15.19 -7.80
N GLN A 228 0.57 14.91 -6.78
CA GLN A 228 0.55 15.64 -5.51
C GLN A 228 0.67 14.74 -4.28
N THR A 229 0.51 13.43 -4.44
CA THR A 229 0.38 12.49 -3.35
C THR A 229 1.40 11.36 -3.46
N ILE A 230 2.08 11.07 -2.36
CA ILE A 230 2.98 9.92 -2.21
C ILE A 230 2.39 8.98 -1.16
N VAL A 231 2.38 7.69 -1.46
CA VAL A 231 2.13 6.68 -0.43
C VAL A 231 3.44 6.19 0.14
N VAL A 232 3.47 5.99 1.46
CA VAL A 232 4.55 5.27 2.14
C VAL A 232 4.07 3.85 2.40
N HIS A 233 4.74 2.88 1.77
CA HIS A 233 4.42 1.46 1.92
C HIS A 233 5.04 0.86 3.17
N PHE A 234 6.32 1.16 3.38
CA PHE A 234 7.10 0.54 4.45
C PHE A 234 8.02 1.55 5.10
N GLU A 235 8.07 1.49 6.43
CA GLU A 235 9.04 2.18 7.25
C GLU A 235 9.62 1.20 8.26
N LYS A 236 10.92 1.05 8.29
CA LYS A 236 11.61 0.20 9.26
C LYS A 236 12.79 0.96 9.86
N GLY A 237 12.97 0.79 11.16
CA GLY A 237 14.05 1.45 11.88
C GLY A 237 14.54 0.61 13.05
N ARG A 238 15.80 0.80 13.39
CA ARG A 238 16.48 0.14 14.52
C ARG A 238 15.97 0.75 15.83
N PRO A 239 15.50 -0.07 16.78
CA PRO A 239 14.86 0.42 18.00
C PRO A 239 15.82 1.18 18.94
N GLU A 240 17.11 0.96 18.84
CA GLU A 240 18.15 1.64 19.61
C GLU A 240 18.30 3.12 19.25
N TYR A 241 17.93 3.53 18.03
CA TYR A 241 17.96 4.92 17.58
C TYR A 241 16.65 5.62 17.91
N ARG A 242 16.55 6.13 19.12
CA ARG A 242 15.32 6.79 19.60
C ARG A 242 14.90 7.94 18.69
N GLY A 243 13.67 7.88 18.19
CA GLY A 243 13.10 8.90 17.32
C GLY A 243 13.30 8.65 15.83
N VAL A 244 13.96 7.54 15.45
CA VAL A 244 14.28 7.20 14.06
C VAL A 244 13.05 7.12 13.16
N TYR A 245 11.94 6.53 13.62
CA TYR A 245 10.69 6.44 12.84
C TYR A 245 10.09 7.81 12.54
N GLN A 246 10.19 8.77 13.45
CA GLN A 246 9.73 10.12 13.21
C GLN A 246 10.70 10.92 12.35
N ALA A 247 11.96 10.52 12.31
CA ALA A 247 12.98 11.20 11.51
C ALA A 247 13.02 10.71 10.07
N ILE A 248 12.69 9.43 9.80
CA ILE A 248 12.63 8.88 8.43
C ILE A 248 11.33 9.25 7.71
N ASN A 249 10.23 9.45 8.44
CA ASN A 249 8.93 9.89 7.93
C ASN A 249 8.95 11.38 7.53
#